data_45d71a056f464492fd87159d5c14ba8a
#
_entry.id   45d71a056f464492fd87159d5c14ba8a
#
_cell.length_a   1.000
_cell.length_b   1.000
_cell.length_c   1.000
_cell.angle_alpha   90.00
_cell.angle_beta   90.00
_cell.angle_gamma   90.00
#
_symmetry.space_group_name_H-M   'P 1'
#
loop_
_entity.id
_entity.type
_entity.pdbx_description
1 polymer ?
#
loop_
_entity_poly.entity_id
_entity_poly.type
_entity_poly.pdbx_seq_one_letter_code
_entity_poly.pdbx_strand_id
1 'polypeptide(L)'
;MIGFNFFAQIETPIDPSIYLFAFAVLIIAGFLIYYFREQIINRLGIGAAKKTILEQEIEQRLVQIRQLYRQENFKAAAVLMWQTMTLASEGFIGVGRAPNESARQLGVKLMNRGDIDPSAVNAMIVAFEKARYGETPLTNQEFKDGLSGLHQFLQMATSLGESVLIAE
;
A
#
# COMPACT_ATOMS: atom_id res chain seq x y z
N MET A 1 -57.89 5.03 -48.13
CA MET A 1 -56.73 4.31 -47.60
C MET A 1 -55.49 5.20 -47.76
N ILE A 2 -55.16 5.97 -46.79
CA ILE A 2 -54.03 6.91 -46.83
C ILE A 2 -52.93 6.31 -45.99
N GLY A 3 -51.91 5.73 -46.67
CA GLY A 3 -50.74 5.17 -46.04
C GLY A 3 -49.78 6.29 -45.66
N PHE A 4 -49.61 6.55 -44.38
CA PHE A 4 -48.57 7.43 -43.85
C PHE A 4 -47.22 6.72 -43.87
N ASN A 5 -46.38 7.01 -44.88
CA ASN A 5 -44.96 6.70 -44.86
C ASN A 5 -44.23 7.72 -43.99
N PHE A 6 -44.11 7.46 -42.68
CA PHE A 6 -43.45 8.36 -41.71
C PHE A 6 -41.99 7.95 -41.36
N PHE A 7 -41.41 6.99 -42.07
CA PHE A 7 -40.08 6.45 -41.75
C PHE A 7 -38.97 6.69 -42.79
N ALA A 8 -39.13 7.71 -43.61
CA ALA A 8 -38.10 8.00 -44.63
C ALA A 8 -37.67 9.47 -44.53
N GLN A 9 -36.93 9.83 -43.52
CA GLN A 9 -36.03 11.01 -43.55
C GLN A 9 -35.38 11.23 -42.18
N ILE A 10 -34.28 10.56 -41.84
CA ILE A 10 -33.15 11.11 -41.10
C ILE A 10 -31.94 10.21 -41.41
N GLU A 11 -31.49 10.21 -42.65
CA GLU A 11 -30.11 9.88 -42.99
C GLU A 11 -29.43 11.15 -43.50
N THR A 12 -29.24 12.12 -42.61
CA THR A 12 -28.19 13.11 -42.87
C THR A 12 -26.87 12.40 -42.61
N PRO A 13 -25.99 12.24 -43.60
CA PRO A 13 -24.68 11.67 -43.39
C PRO A 13 -23.97 12.58 -42.38
N ILE A 14 -23.67 12.02 -41.21
CA ILE A 14 -22.92 12.75 -40.17
C ILE A 14 -21.58 13.10 -40.79
N ASP A 15 -21.29 14.41 -40.83
CA ASP A 15 -20.08 14.93 -41.43
C ASP A 15 -18.85 14.26 -40.77
N PRO A 16 -17.93 13.65 -41.57
CA PRO A 16 -16.72 13.01 -41.02
C PRO A 16 -15.89 13.89 -40.10
N SER A 17 -16.01 15.21 -40.22
CA SER A 17 -15.36 16.18 -39.35
C SER A 17 -15.81 16.07 -37.89
N ILE A 18 -17.06 15.67 -37.63
CA ILE A 18 -17.60 15.46 -36.29
C ILE A 18 -16.90 14.31 -35.59
N TYR A 19 -16.63 13.23 -36.30
CA TYR A 19 -15.89 12.07 -35.73
C TYR A 19 -14.43 12.42 -35.41
N LEU A 20 -13.77 13.20 -36.29
CA LEU A 20 -12.43 13.69 -36.09
C LEU A 20 -12.35 14.62 -34.86
N PHE A 21 -13.32 15.52 -34.73
CA PHE A 21 -13.43 16.39 -33.56
C PHE A 21 -13.67 15.62 -32.27
N ALA A 22 -14.62 14.68 -32.27
CA ALA A 22 -14.90 13.83 -31.10
C ALA A 22 -13.67 13.00 -30.69
N PHE A 23 -12.93 12.45 -31.67
CA PHE A 23 -11.70 11.70 -31.42
C PHE A 23 -10.58 12.58 -30.83
N ALA A 24 -10.41 13.79 -31.34
CA ALA A 24 -9.45 14.76 -30.79
C ALA A 24 -9.79 15.15 -29.35
N VAL A 25 -11.07 15.37 -29.02
CA VAL A 25 -11.53 15.67 -27.66
C VAL A 25 -11.26 14.50 -26.72
N LEU A 26 -11.48 13.24 -27.17
CA LEU A 26 -11.18 12.06 -26.36
C LEU A 26 -9.68 11.91 -26.07
N ILE A 27 -8.82 12.18 -27.06
CA ILE A 27 -7.35 12.15 -26.85
C ILE A 27 -6.93 13.21 -25.84
N ILE A 28 -7.42 14.44 -25.97
CA ILE A 28 -7.10 15.55 -25.07
C ILE A 28 -7.61 15.22 -23.66
N ALA A 29 -8.82 14.72 -23.52
CA ALA A 29 -9.38 14.31 -22.23
C ALA A 29 -8.56 13.17 -21.58
N GLY A 30 -8.18 12.17 -22.36
CA GLY A 30 -7.32 11.08 -21.90
C GLY A 30 -5.94 11.58 -21.43
N PHE A 31 -5.35 12.50 -22.19
CA PHE A 31 -4.07 13.12 -21.83
C PHE A 31 -4.18 13.97 -20.55
N LEU A 32 -5.24 14.75 -20.40
CA LEU A 32 -5.51 15.53 -19.20
C LEU A 32 -5.72 14.63 -17.98
N ILE A 33 -6.51 13.56 -18.11
CA ILE A 33 -6.72 12.59 -17.03
C ILE A 33 -5.39 11.92 -16.64
N TYR A 34 -4.56 11.55 -17.63
CA TYR A 34 -3.25 10.94 -17.37
C TYR A 34 -2.31 11.92 -16.67
N TYR A 35 -2.25 13.17 -17.12
CA TYR A 35 -1.34 14.19 -16.57
C TYR A 35 -1.77 14.67 -15.18
N PHE A 36 -3.08 14.81 -14.95
CA PHE A 36 -3.64 15.28 -13.68
C PHE A 36 -4.12 14.16 -12.76
N ARG A 37 -3.86 12.89 -13.10
CA ARG A 37 -4.37 11.74 -12.31
C ARG A 37 -4.02 11.84 -10.83
N GLU A 38 -2.80 12.26 -10.49
CA GLU A 38 -2.36 12.38 -9.10
C GLU A 38 -3.07 13.52 -8.36
N GLN A 39 -3.23 14.66 -9.01
CA GLN A 39 -3.99 15.78 -8.44
C GLN A 39 -5.48 15.44 -8.27
N ILE A 40 -6.05 14.68 -9.20
CA ILE A 40 -7.45 14.24 -9.13
C ILE A 40 -7.62 13.24 -7.98
N ILE A 41 -6.71 12.28 -7.83
CA ILE A 41 -6.72 11.28 -6.75
C ILE A 41 -6.60 11.97 -5.39
N ASN A 42 -5.70 12.95 -5.26
CA ASN A 42 -5.51 13.71 -4.03
C ASN A 42 -6.72 14.61 -3.70
N ARG A 43 -7.32 15.29 -4.69
CA ARG A 43 -8.53 16.10 -4.49
C ARG A 43 -9.78 15.28 -4.15
N LEU A 44 -9.89 14.06 -4.66
CA LEU A 44 -11.00 13.16 -4.34
C LEU A 44 -10.85 12.50 -2.96
N GLY A 45 -9.77 12.78 -2.22
CA GLY A 45 -9.53 12.21 -0.89
C GLY A 45 -9.29 10.71 -0.89
N ILE A 46 -9.08 10.10 -2.06
CA ILE A 46 -8.87 8.66 -2.20
C ILE A 46 -7.58 8.24 -1.47
N GLY A 47 -6.55 9.07 -1.50
CA GLY A 47 -5.32 8.86 -0.76
C GLY A 47 -5.54 8.85 0.75
N ALA A 48 -6.30 9.81 1.28
CA ALA A 48 -6.63 9.89 2.70
C ALA A 48 -7.48 8.70 3.16
N ALA A 49 -8.49 8.31 2.38
CA ALA A 49 -9.30 7.14 2.69
C ALA A 49 -8.48 5.84 2.69
N LYS A 50 -7.55 5.66 1.74
CA LYS A 50 -6.64 4.51 1.68
C LYS A 50 -5.70 4.48 2.89
N LYS A 51 -5.17 5.64 3.33
CA LYS A 51 -4.33 5.76 4.53
C LYS A 51 -5.10 5.34 5.77
N THR A 52 -6.32 5.84 5.96
CA THR A 52 -7.18 5.50 7.11
C THR A 52 -7.48 4.00 7.17
N ILE A 53 -7.77 3.36 6.04
CA ILE A 53 -8.00 1.90 5.98
C ILE A 53 -6.74 1.13 6.37
N LEU A 54 -5.57 1.55 5.87
CA LEU A 54 -4.29 0.94 6.21
C LEU A 54 -3.97 1.05 7.70
N GLU A 55 -4.18 2.23 8.29
CA GLU A 55 -3.98 2.45 9.72
C GLU A 55 -4.89 1.55 10.56
N GLN A 56 -6.17 1.44 10.20
CA GLN A 56 -7.10 0.54 10.88
C GLN A 56 -6.67 -0.93 10.77
N GLU A 57 -6.19 -1.37 9.61
CA GLU A 57 -5.68 -2.73 9.44
C GLU A 57 -4.44 -2.99 10.30
N ILE A 58 -3.51 -2.04 10.36
CA ILE A 58 -2.32 -2.13 11.23
C ILE A 58 -2.73 -2.21 12.70
N GLU A 59 -3.67 -1.39 13.16
CA GLU A 59 -4.17 -1.43 14.53
C GLU A 59 -4.80 -2.79 14.88
N GLN A 60 -5.62 -3.33 13.98
CA GLN A 60 -6.21 -4.66 14.17
C GLN A 60 -5.13 -5.74 14.29
N ARG A 61 -4.08 -5.68 13.47
CA ARG A 61 -2.95 -6.62 13.54
C ARG A 61 -2.16 -6.46 14.85
N LEU A 62 -1.97 -5.23 15.33
CA LEU A 62 -1.31 -4.99 16.62
C LEU A 62 -2.13 -5.58 17.79
N VAL A 63 -3.47 -5.50 17.74
CA VAL A 63 -4.34 -6.17 18.73
C VAL A 63 -4.16 -7.68 18.66
N GLN A 64 -4.13 -8.29 17.47
CA GLN A 64 -3.91 -9.72 17.29
C GLN A 64 -2.52 -10.16 17.79
N ILE A 65 -1.45 -9.38 17.52
CA ILE A 65 -0.11 -9.64 18.04
C ILE A 65 -0.13 -9.68 19.58
N ARG A 66 -0.79 -8.71 20.22
CA ARG A 66 -0.93 -8.69 21.70
C ARG A 66 -1.70 -9.90 22.22
N GLN A 67 -2.73 -10.35 21.51
CA GLN A 67 -3.49 -11.54 21.87
C GLN A 67 -2.64 -12.81 21.78
N LEU A 68 -1.89 -12.97 20.70
CA LEU A 68 -0.97 -14.10 20.52
C LEU A 68 0.15 -14.08 21.57
N TYR A 69 0.66 -12.89 21.93
CA TYR A 69 1.62 -12.75 23.02
C TYR A 69 1.07 -13.23 24.36
N ARG A 70 -0.18 -12.87 24.72
CA ARG A 70 -0.84 -13.33 25.96
C ARG A 70 -1.08 -14.84 25.98
N GLN A 71 -1.18 -15.46 24.80
CA GLN A 71 -1.29 -16.91 24.65
C GLN A 71 0.07 -17.61 24.59
N GLU A 72 1.17 -16.88 24.81
CA GLU A 72 2.54 -17.36 24.70
C GLU A 72 2.91 -17.92 23.32
N ASN A 73 2.09 -17.62 22.30
CA ASN A 73 2.33 -18.04 20.92
C ASN A 73 3.25 -17.04 20.20
N PHE A 74 4.50 -16.97 20.68
CA PHE A 74 5.51 -16.02 20.16
C PHE A 74 5.83 -16.28 18.71
N LYS A 75 5.76 -17.54 18.25
CA LYS A 75 6.02 -17.89 16.85
C LYS A 75 5.01 -17.24 15.91
N ALA A 76 3.72 -17.40 16.17
CA ALA A 76 2.68 -16.79 15.35
C ALA A 76 2.70 -15.26 15.45
N ALA A 77 2.95 -14.73 16.65
CA ALA A 77 3.05 -13.30 16.87
C ALA A 77 4.21 -12.66 16.08
N ALA A 78 5.39 -13.30 16.03
CA ALA A 78 6.54 -12.80 15.28
C ALA A 78 6.31 -12.84 13.75
N VAL A 79 5.62 -13.86 13.25
CA VAL A 79 5.22 -13.92 11.84
C VAL A 79 4.26 -12.78 11.51
N LEU A 80 3.28 -12.52 12.37
CA LEU A 80 2.32 -11.44 12.18
C LEU A 80 2.99 -10.05 12.29
N MET A 81 3.96 -9.86 13.20
CA MET A 81 4.78 -8.63 13.26
C MET A 81 5.47 -8.35 11.93
N TRP A 82 6.11 -9.36 11.36
CA TRP A 82 6.77 -9.24 10.05
C TRP A 82 5.79 -8.86 8.93
N GLN A 83 4.63 -9.52 8.88
CA GLN A 83 3.58 -9.21 7.91
C GLN A 83 3.05 -7.78 8.07
N THR A 84 2.93 -7.30 9.31
CA THR A 84 2.49 -5.93 9.62
C THR A 84 3.53 -4.91 9.15
N MET A 85 4.82 -5.17 9.39
CA MET A 85 5.90 -4.31 8.88
C MET A 85 5.90 -4.27 7.34
N THR A 86 5.75 -5.42 6.69
CA THR A 86 5.71 -5.50 5.22
C THR A 86 4.54 -4.69 4.65
N LEU A 87 3.36 -4.80 5.27
CA LEU A 87 2.18 -4.03 4.89
C LEU A 87 2.41 -2.51 5.07
N ALA A 88 2.98 -2.11 6.20
CA ALA A 88 3.28 -0.71 6.48
C ALA A 88 4.36 -0.14 5.55
N SER A 89 5.39 -0.94 5.22
CA SER A 89 6.45 -0.52 4.29
C SER A 89 5.90 -0.26 2.88
N GLU A 90 5.00 -1.11 2.41
CA GLU A 90 4.35 -0.92 1.12
C GLU A 90 3.37 0.26 1.12
N GLY A 91 2.56 0.36 2.18
CA GLY A 91 1.49 1.35 2.25
C GLY A 91 1.94 2.78 2.56
N PHE A 92 2.90 2.98 3.47
CA PHE A 92 3.39 4.31 3.87
C PHE A 92 4.65 4.75 3.12
N ILE A 93 5.53 3.79 2.79
CA ILE A 93 6.87 4.08 2.26
C ILE A 93 6.97 3.75 0.77
N GLY A 94 6.01 2.99 0.21
CA GLY A 94 6.03 2.54 -1.18
C GLY A 94 7.06 1.44 -1.46
N VAL A 95 7.59 0.78 -0.42
CA VAL A 95 8.57 -0.30 -0.56
C VAL A 95 7.89 -1.64 -0.30
N GLY A 96 7.44 -2.28 -1.37
CA GLY A 96 6.83 -3.60 -1.33
C GLY A 96 7.86 -4.74 -1.46
N ARG A 97 7.43 -5.92 -1.02
CA ARG A 97 8.18 -7.17 -1.16
C ARG A 97 7.94 -7.79 -2.54
N ALA A 98 9.01 -8.09 -3.28
CA ALA A 98 8.89 -8.85 -4.52
C ALA A 98 8.51 -10.33 -4.27
N PRO A 99 7.85 -11.03 -5.22
CA PRO A 99 7.36 -12.40 -5.02
C PRO A 99 8.42 -13.41 -4.57
N ASN A 100 9.66 -13.26 -5.02
CA ASN A 100 10.77 -14.17 -4.71
C ASN A 100 11.78 -13.56 -3.71
N GLU A 101 11.42 -12.48 -3.07
CA GLU A 101 12.30 -11.76 -2.16
C GLU A 101 12.24 -12.36 -0.75
N SER A 102 13.41 -12.61 -0.15
CA SER A 102 13.51 -13.04 1.25
C SER A 102 13.23 -11.87 2.21
N ALA A 103 12.92 -12.20 3.47
CA ALA A 103 12.77 -11.19 4.52
C ALA A 103 14.00 -10.31 4.66
N ARG A 104 15.18 -10.91 4.59
CA ARG A 104 16.46 -10.21 4.70
C ARG A 104 16.71 -9.25 3.53
N GLN A 105 16.35 -9.63 2.30
CA GLN A 105 16.46 -8.74 1.14
C GLN A 105 15.54 -7.52 1.25
N LEU A 106 14.29 -7.70 1.66
CA LEU A 106 13.41 -6.57 1.95
C LEU A 106 13.98 -5.69 3.06
N GLY A 107 14.49 -6.30 4.14
CA GLY A 107 15.14 -5.55 5.22
C GLY A 107 16.31 -4.71 4.74
N VAL A 108 17.19 -5.25 3.89
CA VAL A 108 18.30 -4.47 3.30
C VAL A 108 17.80 -3.30 2.47
N LYS A 109 16.74 -3.48 1.68
CA LYS A 109 16.13 -2.36 0.93
C LYS A 109 15.65 -1.24 1.88
N LEU A 110 14.98 -1.60 2.97
CA LEU A 110 14.50 -0.64 3.95
C LEU A 110 15.64 0.08 4.67
N MET A 111 16.67 -0.66 5.12
CA MET A 111 17.83 -0.09 5.81
C MET A 111 18.66 0.84 4.91
N ASN A 112 18.72 0.56 3.60
CA ASN A 112 19.47 1.38 2.64
C ASN A 112 18.81 2.72 2.31
N ARG A 113 17.58 2.96 2.76
CA ARG A 113 16.93 4.27 2.55
C ARG A 113 17.54 5.40 3.38
N GLY A 114 18.15 5.07 4.52
CA GLY A 114 18.77 6.04 5.42
C GLY A 114 17.80 6.83 6.32
N ASP A 115 16.51 6.74 6.07
CA ASP A 115 15.43 7.36 6.86
C ASP A 115 14.75 6.38 7.83
N ILE A 116 15.21 5.13 7.86
CA ILE A 116 14.72 4.05 8.71
C ILE A 116 15.86 3.55 9.61
N ASP A 117 15.57 3.37 10.90
CA ASP A 117 16.55 2.80 11.83
C ASP A 117 16.86 1.33 11.45
N PRO A 118 18.12 1.03 11.06
CA PRO A 118 18.51 -0.34 10.74
C PRO A 118 18.34 -1.31 11.90
N SER A 119 18.47 -0.86 13.15
CA SER A 119 18.35 -1.71 14.33
C SER A 119 16.91 -2.21 14.51
N ALA A 120 15.92 -1.36 14.27
CA ALA A 120 14.51 -1.70 14.34
C ALA A 120 14.14 -2.78 13.31
N VAL A 121 14.59 -2.61 12.07
CA VAL A 121 14.34 -3.58 10.98
C VAL A 121 15.04 -4.90 11.26
N ASN A 122 16.30 -4.87 11.71
CA ASN A 122 17.08 -6.07 12.01
C ASN A 122 16.48 -6.88 13.18
N ALA A 123 16.01 -6.24 14.23
CA ALA A 123 15.34 -6.92 15.35
C ALA A 123 14.11 -7.71 14.89
N MET A 124 13.31 -7.14 13.99
CA MET A 124 12.15 -7.82 13.41
C MET A 124 12.54 -8.98 12.51
N ILE A 125 13.59 -8.83 11.69
CA ILE A 125 14.09 -9.91 10.82
C ILE A 125 14.56 -11.10 11.68
N VAL A 126 15.35 -10.84 12.70
CA VAL A 126 15.87 -11.88 13.61
C VAL A 126 14.72 -12.63 14.29
N ALA A 127 13.75 -11.90 14.84
CA ALA A 127 12.60 -12.51 15.49
C ALA A 127 11.77 -13.35 14.49
N PHE A 128 11.54 -12.85 13.29
CA PHE A 128 10.81 -13.55 12.23
C PHE A 128 11.56 -14.80 11.73
N GLU A 129 12.85 -14.68 11.41
CA GLU A 129 13.66 -15.80 10.91
C GLU A 129 13.74 -16.92 11.95
N LYS A 130 13.97 -16.56 13.23
CA LYS A 130 13.98 -17.53 14.32
C LYS A 130 12.63 -18.19 14.52
N ALA A 131 11.53 -17.44 14.46
CA ALA A 131 10.18 -17.98 14.57
C ALA A 131 9.84 -18.94 13.41
N ARG A 132 10.33 -18.66 12.20
CA ARG A 132 9.94 -19.42 11.01
C ARG A 132 10.88 -20.60 10.70
N TYR A 133 12.17 -20.43 10.95
CA TYR A 133 13.21 -21.37 10.52
C TYR A 133 14.11 -21.84 11.66
N GLY A 134 14.00 -21.23 12.86
CA GLY A 134 14.84 -21.60 14.00
C GLY A 134 14.47 -22.96 14.58
N GLU A 135 15.49 -23.72 14.95
CA GLU A 135 15.35 -24.99 15.66
C GLU A 135 14.97 -24.79 17.13
N THR A 136 15.39 -23.66 17.70
CA THR A 136 15.07 -23.29 19.10
C THR A 136 13.86 -22.36 19.16
N PRO A 137 13.02 -22.45 20.21
CA PRO A 137 11.89 -21.54 20.39
C PRO A 137 12.34 -20.09 20.50
N LEU A 138 11.51 -19.18 19.97
CA LEU A 138 11.70 -17.75 20.18
C LEU A 138 11.49 -17.42 21.66
N THR A 139 12.46 -16.76 22.29
CA THR A 139 12.35 -16.33 23.67
C THR A 139 11.47 -15.10 23.82
N ASN A 140 10.94 -14.87 25.02
CA ASN A 140 10.16 -13.67 25.32
C ASN A 140 10.96 -12.38 25.10
N GLN A 141 12.28 -12.39 25.40
CA GLN A 141 13.12 -11.20 25.17
C GLN A 141 13.29 -10.90 23.69
N GLU A 142 13.63 -11.89 22.88
CA GLU A 142 13.77 -11.74 21.42
C GLU A 142 12.45 -11.28 20.76
N PHE A 143 11.31 -11.76 21.26
CA PHE A 143 10.02 -11.29 20.83
C PHE A 143 9.80 -9.81 21.18
N LYS A 144 10.13 -9.40 22.42
CA LYS A 144 10.01 -8.00 22.85
C LYS A 144 10.91 -7.06 22.05
N ASP A 145 12.12 -7.49 21.72
CA ASP A 145 13.05 -6.73 20.90
C ASP A 145 12.47 -6.53 19.48
N GLY A 146 11.91 -7.59 18.88
CA GLY A 146 11.21 -7.50 17.60
C GLY A 146 9.97 -6.59 17.66
N LEU A 147 9.18 -6.65 18.75
CA LEU A 147 8.00 -5.80 18.95
C LEU A 147 8.39 -4.32 19.12
N SER A 148 9.47 -4.04 19.84
CA SER A 148 10.03 -2.69 19.96
C SER A 148 10.48 -2.16 18.61
N GLY A 149 11.15 -3.00 17.81
CA GLY A 149 11.51 -2.66 16.43
C GLY A 149 10.30 -2.35 15.55
N LEU A 150 9.21 -3.13 15.66
CA LEU A 150 7.97 -2.84 14.94
C LEU A 150 7.39 -1.48 15.32
N HIS A 151 7.32 -1.14 16.63
CA HIS A 151 6.81 0.15 17.07
C HIS A 151 7.64 1.32 16.53
N GLN A 152 8.97 1.22 16.61
CA GLN A 152 9.86 2.24 16.08
C GLN A 152 9.70 2.39 14.57
N PHE A 153 9.63 1.27 13.84
CA PHE A 153 9.40 1.29 12.39
C PHE A 153 8.06 1.96 12.02
N LEU A 154 6.97 1.62 12.72
CA LEU A 154 5.65 2.19 12.44
C LEU A 154 5.63 3.71 12.70
N GLN A 155 6.28 4.19 13.77
CA GLN A 155 6.39 5.62 14.04
C GLN A 155 7.12 6.36 12.91
N MET A 156 8.25 5.82 12.45
CA MET A 156 9.00 6.40 11.33
C MET A 156 8.21 6.34 10.03
N ALA A 157 7.63 5.20 9.70
CA ALA A 157 6.86 5.00 8.47
C ALA A 157 5.66 5.96 8.38
N THR A 158 4.96 6.18 9.50
CA THR A 158 3.81 7.11 9.54
C THR A 158 4.27 8.55 9.35
N SER A 159 5.34 8.98 10.00
CA SER A 159 5.89 10.33 9.87
C SER A 159 6.41 10.60 8.43
N LEU A 160 7.03 9.61 7.80
CA LEU A 160 7.47 9.71 6.40
C LEU A 160 6.27 9.82 5.45
N GLY A 161 5.22 9.03 5.67
CA GLY A 161 3.99 9.11 4.90
C GLY A 161 3.28 10.47 5.01
N GLU A 162 3.41 11.15 6.15
CA GLU A 162 2.88 12.51 6.35
C GLU A 162 3.72 13.58 5.66
N SER A 163 5.05 13.47 5.69
CA SER A 163 5.94 14.44 5.05
C SER A 163 5.80 14.46 3.53
N VAL A 164 5.54 13.33 2.90
CA VAL A 164 5.30 13.24 1.44
C VAL A 164 4.00 13.95 1.06
N LEU A 165 2.95 13.87 1.88
CA LEU A 165 1.66 14.54 1.62
C LEU A 165 1.70 16.07 1.80
N ILE A 166 2.67 16.59 2.56
CA ILE A 166 2.82 18.04 2.81
C ILE A 166 3.75 18.68 1.76
N ALA A 167 4.58 17.91 1.09
CA ALA A 167 5.56 18.39 0.11
C ALA A 167 5.00 18.51 -1.32
N GLU A 168 3.76 18.07 -1.58
CA GLU A 168 2.99 18.23 -2.83
C GLU A 168 1.95 19.34 -2.72
#